data_b66954b077e754fc05e16873ad86f46a
#
_entry.id   b66954b077e754fc05e16873ad86f46a
#
_cell.length_a   1.000
_cell.length_b   1.000
_cell.length_c   1.000
_cell.angle_alpha   90.00
_cell.angle_beta   90.00
_cell.angle_gamma   90.00
#
_symmetry.space_group_name_H-M   'P 1'
#
loop_
_entity.id
_entity.type
_entity.pdbx_description
1 polymer ?
#
loop_
_entity_poly.entity_id
_entity_poly.type
_entity_poly.pdbx_seq_one_letter_code
_entity_poly.pdbx_strand_id
1 'polypeptide(L)'
;MGVLLLGAASSAIAADGADAVIQRTEQVVRESFSTATAEQRQTRLSQDRTQALCSRYRNTPPPDLAASLKADALASIRYPRSGRLLGDWKEGEKLASIGTGGHIGNLQPDPPDGKRGGNCYACHALAATEIAAGTLGPSLTGYGKLRGNSAEMIKALYEKIYNAQASFPCSLMPRFGHNGWLTPEQIADAVAFLLDPESPVNK
;
A
#
# COMPACT_ATOMS: atom_id res chain seq x y z
N MET A 1 -50.35 -5.96 -23.95
CA MET A 1 -49.42 -5.26 -23.05
C MET A 1 -48.44 -6.28 -22.53
N GLY A 2 -47.30 -6.40 -23.16
CA GLY A 2 -46.21 -7.30 -22.72
C GLY A 2 -45.01 -6.45 -22.36
N VAL A 3 -44.63 -6.44 -21.08
CA VAL A 3 -43.41 -5.79 -20.61
C VAL A 3 -42.30 -6.84 -20.64
N LEU A 4 -41.31 -6.62 -21.50
CA LEU A 4 -40.10 -7.48 -21.57
C LEU A 4 -39.21 -7.25 -20.34
N LEU A 5 -39.02 -8.30 -19.56
CA LEU A 5 -37.98 -8.39 -18.52
C LEU A 5 -36.63 -8.75 -19.17
N LEU A 6 -35.88 -7.74 -19.60
CA LEU A 6 -34.56 -7.90 -20.23
C LEU A 6 -33.39 -7.33 -19.41
N GLY A 7 -33.55 -7.19 -18.07
CA GLY A 7 -32.55 -6.52 -17.24
C GLY A 7 -31.62 -7.41 -16.38
N ALA A 8 -31.90 -8.71 -16.20
CA ALA A 8 -31.19 -9.52 -15.20
C ALA A 8 -30.02 -10.35 -15.76
N ALA A 9 -30.00 -10.66 -17.05
CA ALA A 9 -29.02 -11.59 -17.61
C ALA A 9 -27.61 -11.01 -17.78
N SER A 10 -27.47 -9.71 -18.04
CA SER A 10 -26.16 -9.08 -18.31
C SER A 10 -25.27 -8.98 -17.08
N SER A 11 -25.85 -8.82 -15.89
CA SER A 11 -25.08 -8.73 -14.64
C SER A 11 -24.53 -10.07 -14.16
N ALA A 12 -25.27 -11.17 -14.39
CA ALA A 12 -24.84 -12.51 -14.02
C ALA A 12 -23.67 -13.00 -14.89
N ILE A 13 -23.72 -12.77 -16.19
CA ILE A 13 -22.66 -13.18 -17.13
C ILE A 13 -21.33 -12.47 -16.83
N ALA A 14 -21.38 -11.20 -16.40
CA ALA A 14 -20.17 -10.44 -16.03
C ALA A 14 -19.56 -10.94 -14.69
N ALA A 15 -20.37 -11.38 -13.74
CA ALA A 15 -19.92 -11.94 -12.48
C ALA A 15 -19.27 -13.32 -12.68
N ASP A 16 -19.87 -14.20 -13.46
CA ASP A 16 -19.34 -15.52 -13.78
C ASP A 16 -17.97 -15.42 -14.49
N GLY A 17 -17.80 -14.46 -15.38
CA GLY A 17 -16.53 -14.20 -16.07
C GLY A 17 -15.43 -13.73 -15.11
N ALA A 18 -15.76 -12.89 -14.12
CA ALA A 18 -14.80 -12.41 -13.13
C ALA A 18 -14.35 -13.55 -12.18
N ASP A 19 -15.27 -14.38 -11.74
CA ASP A 19 -14.96 -15.53 -10.89
C ASP A 19 -14.10 -16.58 -11.63
N ALA A 20 -14.36 -16.82 -12.90
CA ALA A 20 -13.52 -17.71 -13.73
C ALA A 20 -12.09 -17.18 -13.90
N VAL A 21 -11.90 -15.87 -14.05
CA VAL A 21 -10.57 -15.25 -14.11
C VAL A 21 -9.85 -15.40 -12.79
N ILE A 22 -10.52 -15.18 -11.67
CA ILE A 22 -9.94 -15.34 -10.32
C ILE A 22 -9.49 -16.79 -10.13
N GLN A 23 -10.35 -17.77 -10.40
CA GLN A 23 -10.03 -19.20 -10.28
C GLN A 23 -8.83 -19.59 -11.15
N ARG A 24 -8.79 -19.10 -12.40
CA ARG A 24 -7.67 -19.36 -13.29
C ARG A 24 -6.37 -18.74 -12.77
N THR A 25 -6.42 -17.52 -12.24
CA THR A 25 -5.27 -16.85 -11.63
C THR A 25 -4.74 -17.63 -10.43
N GLU A 26 -5.62 -18.07 -9.55
CA GLU A 26 -5.25 -18.89 -8.38
C GLU A 26 -4.62 -20.23 -8.82
N GLN A 27 -5.14 -20.85 -9.87
CA GLN A 27 -4.55 -22.08 -10.42
C GLN A 27 -3.14 -21.82 -10.93
N VAL A 28 -2.93 -20.76 -11.73
CA VAL A 28 -1.61 -20.40 -12.27
C VAL A 28 -0.62 -20.13 -11.12
N VAL A 29 -1.04 -19.40 -10.08
CA VAL A 29 -0.20 -19.15 -8.89
C VAL A 29 0.16 -20.47 -8.21
N ARG A 30 -0.80 -21.38 -7.99
CA ARG A 30 -0.54 -22.68 -7.37
C ARG A 30 0.46 -23.53 -8.19
N GLU A 31 0.31 -23.54 -9.49
CA GLU A 31 1.18 -24.31 -10.40
C GLU A 31 2.58 -23.71 -10.47
N SER A 32 2.69 -22.37 -10.53
CA SER A 32 3.96 -21.65 -10.62
C SER A 32 4.79 -21.77 -9.34
N PHE A 33 4.13 -21.86 -8.17
CA PHE A 33 4.76 -22.00 -6.86
C PHE A 33 4.45 -23.36 -6.23
N SER A 34 4.64 -24.42 -7.00
CA SER A 34 4.28 -25.81 -6.61
C SER A 34 4.99 -26.28 -5.34
N THR A 35 6.20 -25.78 -5.05
CA THR A 35 6.99 -26.11 -3.87
C THR A 35 6.65 -25.30 -2.61
N ALA A 36 5.75 -24.31 -2.72
CA ALA A 36 5.36 -23.47 -1.58
C ALA A 36 4.63 -24.30 -0.52
N THR A 37 5.01 -24.12 0.76
CA THR A 37 4.27 -24.67 1.91
C THR A 37 2.89 -24.00 2.05
N ALA A 38 2.00 -24.59 2.86
CA ALA A 38 0.69 -23.99 3.14
C ALA A 38 0.81 -22.59 3.77
N GLU A 39 1.75 -22.42 4.71
CA GLU A 39 2.02 -21.14 5.36
C GLU A 39 2.55 -20.09 4.37
N GLN A 40 3.50 -20.46 3.51
CA GLN A 40 4.02 -19.57 2.47
C GLN A 40 2.93 -19.16 1.48
N ARG A 41 2.04 -20.08 1.09
CA ARG A 41 0.88 -19.74 0.24
C ARG A 41 0.00 -18.72 0.91
N GLN A 42 -0.36 -18.94 2.17
CA GLN A 42 -1.25 -18.05 2.90
C GLN A 42 -0.64 -16.65 3.11
N THR A 43 0.64 -16.58 3.45
CA THR A 43 1.30 -15.31 3.83
C THR A 43 1.87 -14.54 2.65
N ARG A 44 2.21 -15.22 1.54
CA ARG A 44 2.93 -14.61 0.41
C ARG A 44 2.18 -14.63 -0.91
N LEU A 45 1.30 -15.60 -1.12
CA LEU A 45 0.66 -15.83 -2.42
C LEU A 45 -0.85 -15.62 -2.40
N SER A 46 -1.50 -15.62 -1.23
CA SER A 46 -2.94 -15.41 -1.13
C SER A 46 -3.27 -13.93 -0.94
N GLN A 47 -4.36 -13.51 -1.55
CA GLN A 47 -4.93 -12.19 -1.31
C GLN A 47 -5.68 -12.17 0.02
N ASP A 48 -5.52 -11.09 0.78
CA ASP A 48 -6.43 -10.82 1.89
C ASP A 48 -7.80 -10.31 1.40
N ARG A 49 -8.75 -10.15 2.31
CA ARG A 49 -10.11 -9.68 1.97
C ARG A 49 -10.11 -8.37 1.17
N THR A 50 -9.28 -7.40 1.56
CA THR A 50 -9.19 -6.11 0.87
C THR A 50 -8.65 -6.28 -0.54
N GLN A 51 -7.56 -7.03 -0.70
CA GLN A 51 -6.96 -7.30 -2.01
C GLN A 51 -7.93 -8.05 -2.93
N ALA A 52 -8.63 -9.07 -2.42
CA ALA A 52 -9.60 -9.83 -3.19
C ALA A 52 -10.76 -8.96 -3.68
N LEU A 53 -11.29 -8.08 -2.81
CA LEU A 53 -12.35 -7.15 -3.19
C LEU A 53 -11.87 -6.11 -4.19
N CYS A 54 -10.65 -5.56 -4.01
CA CYS A 54 -10.07 -4.62 -4.97
C CYS A 54 -9.85 -5.27 -6.33
N SER A 55 -9.38 -6.51 -6.38
CA SER A 55 -9.23 -7.27 -7.62
C SER A 55 -10.59 -7.51 -8.30
N ARG A 56 -11.60 -7.95 -7.53
CA ARG A 56 -12.95 -8.21 -8.03
C ARG A 56 -13.57 -6.98 -8.69
N TYR A 57 -13.40 -5.81 -8.08
CA TYR A 57 -13.95 -4.55 -8.57
C TYR A 57 -12.97 -3.73 -9.42
N ARG A 58 -11.83 -4.31 -9.85
CA ARG A 58 -10.82 -3.62 -10.66
C ARG A 58 -10.42 -2.26 -10.07
N ASN A 59 -10.18 -2.25 -8.76
CA ASN A 59 -9.85 -1.08 -7.93
C ASN A 59 -10.92 0.03 -7.90
N THR A 60 -12.15 -0.27 -8.31
CA THR A 60 -13.28 0.67 -8.29
C THR A 60 -14.47 0.04 -7.56
N PRO A 61 -14.38 -0.19 -6.25
CA PRO A 61 -15.47 -0.77 -5.47
C PRO A 61 -16.66 0.19 -5.38
N PRO A 62 -17.88 -0.33 -5.19
CA PRO A 62 -19.06 0.50 -4.89
C PRO A 62 -18.82 1.40 -3.65
N PRO A 63 -19.48 2.58 -3.56
CA PRO A 63 -19.22 3.56 -2.50
C PRO A 63 -19.30 3.01 -1.09
N ASP A 64 -20.32 2.20 -0.77
CA ASP A 64 -20.50 1.61 0.56
C ASP A 64 -19.37 0.63 0.90
N LEU A 65 -18.96 -0.18 -0.08
CA LEU A 65 -17.83 -1.08 0.10
C LEU A 65 -16.51 -0.30 0.25
N ALA A 66 -16.31 0.75 -0.53
CA ALA A 66 -15.15 1.63 -0.39
C ALA A 66 -15.08 2.25 1.00
N ALA A 67 -16.21 2.72 1.54
CA ALA A 67 -16.31 3.25 2.89
C ALA A 67 -15.96 2.19 3.96
N SER A 68 -16.46 0.96 3.82
CA SER A 68 -16.12 -0.16 4.70
C SER A 68 -14.62 -0.48 4.66
N LEU A 69 -14.03 -0.61 3.47
CA LEU A 69 -12.60 -0.88 3.31
C LEU A 69 -11.74 0.22 3.95
N LYS A 70 -12.13 1.47 3.80
CA LYS A 70 -11.46 2.60 4.45
C LYS A 70 -11.55 2.53 5.96
N ALA A 71 -12.73 2.20 6.52
CA ALA A 71 -12.92 2.06 7.96
C ALA A 71 -12.07 0.91 8.53
N ASP A 72 -12.04 -0.24 7.86
CA ASP A 72 -11.21 -1.39 8.24
C ASP A 72 -9.71 -1.02 8.22
N ALA A 73 -9.29 -0.27 7.19
CA ALA A 73 -7.91 0.20 7.09
C ALA A 73 -7.52 1.17 8.20
N LEU A 74 -8.39 2.13 8.54
CA LEU A 74 -8.19 3.06 9.66
C LEU A 74 -8.10 2.32 11.00
N ALA A 75 -8.97 1.33 11.24
CA ALA A 75 -8.97 0.52 12.46
C ALA A 75 -7.69 -0.34 12.60
N SER A 76 -7.00 -0.64 11.51
CA SER A 76 -5.77 -1.42 11.51
C SER A 76 -4.52 -0.63 11.93
N ILE A 77 -4.59 0.70 12.01
CA ILE A 77 -3.44 1.56 12.23
C ILE A 77 -2.90 1.39 13.65
N ARG A 78 -1.58 1.26 13.76
CA ARG A 78 -0.84 1.27 15.02
C ARG A 78 0.07 2.48 15.02
N TYR A 79 0.09 3.20 16.13
CA TYR A 79 0.94 4.38 16.31
C TYR A 79 2.19 4.04 17.12
N PRO A 80 3.27 4.84 16.99
CA PRO A 80 4.47 4.68 17.83
C PRO A 80 4.12 4.71 19.32
N ARG A 81 4.81 3.90 20.11
CA ARG A 81 4.60 3.87 21.58
C ARG A 81 4.84 5.21 22.25
N SER A 82 5.74 6.02 21.67
CA SER A 82 6.02 7.38 22.13
C SER A 82 4.89 8.38 21.86
N GLY A 83 3.91 8.04 21.02
CA GLY A 83 2.89 8.93 20.49
C GLY A 83 3.40 9.95 19.46
N ARG A 84 4.70 9.98 19.16
CA ARG A 84 5.29 10.92 18.20
C ARG A 84 5.18 10.39 16.78
N LEU A 85 4.50 11.14 15.91
CA LEU A 85 4.29 10.81 14.51
C LEU A 85 5.30 11.48 13.56
N LEU A 86 6.20 12.28 14.11
CA LEU A 86 7.30 12.93 13.42
C LEU A 86 8.61 12.43 14.03
N GLY A 87 9.36 11.66 13.26
CA GLY A 87 10.62 11.03 13.66
C GLY A 87 11.85 11.81 13.22
N ASP A 88 12.87 11.10 12.76
CA ASP A 88 14.12 11.65 12.20
C ASP A 88 14.10 11.58 10.68
N TRP A 89 14.18 12.73 10.01
CA TRP A 89 14.15 12.78 8.56
C TRP A 89 15.35 12.09 7.90
N LYS A 90 16.52 12.03 8.56
CA LYS A 90 17.72 11.36 8.02
C LYS A 90 17.54 9.83 7.98
N GLU A 91 16.89 9.27 9.01
CA GLU A 91 16.52 7.87 9.01
C GLU A 91 15.41 7.61 7.97
N GLY A 92 14.47 8.53 7.83
CA GLY A 92 13.43 8.48 6.79
C GLY A 92 13.98 8.51 5.37
N GLU A 93 15.02 9.31 5.10
CA GLU A 93 15.74 9.34 3.82
C GLU A 93 16.38 7.99 3.48
N LYS A 94 17.06 7.38 4.46
CA LYS A 94 17.62 6.02 4.30
C LYS A 94 16.54 5.00 3.96
N LEU A 95 15.41 5.04 4.68
CA LEU A 95 14.27 4.16 4.41
C LEU A 95 13.69 4.36 3.01
N ALA A 96 13.57 5.62 2.57
CA ALA A 96 13.04 5.96 1.25
C ALA A 96 13.94 5.44 0.11
N SER A 97 15.25 5.40 0.33
CA SER A 97 16.27 5.02 -0.66
C SER A 97 16.56 3.52 -0.70
N ILE A 98 16.32 2.79 0.40
CA ILE A 98 16.59 1.34 0.45
C ILE A 98 15.54 0.57 -0.36
N GLY A 99 16.00 -0.08 -1.42
CA GLY A 99 15.19 -0.97 -2.26
C GLY A 99 15.36 -2.47 -1.96
N THR A 100 15.93 -2.82 -0.80
CA THR A 100 16.19 -4.20 -0.39
C THR A 100 15.16 -4.70 0.63
N GLY A 101 15.07 -6.02 0.76
CA GLY A 101 14.10 -6.73 1.60
C GLY A 101 12.85 -7.12 0.80
N GLY A 102 12.17 -8.22 1.21
CA GLY A 102 10.89 -8.69 0.68
C GLY A 102 10.79 -8.76 -0.84
N HIS A 103 11.35 -9.78 -1.40
CA HIS A 103 11.36 -9.92 -2.86
C HIS A 103 10.07 -10.58 -3.36
N ILE A 104 9.47 -10.00 -4.39
CA ILE A 104 8.41 -10.67 -5.15
C ILE A 104 8.95 -12.01 -5.65
N GLY A 105 8.22 -13.09 -5.43
CA GLY A 105 8.61 -14.44 -5.80
C GLY A 105 9.57 -15.13 -4.82
N ASN A 106 10.09 -14.45 -3.82
CA ASN A 106 10.83 -15.09 -2.74
C ASN A 106 9.86 -15.59 -1.66
N LEU A 107 9.80 -16.91 -1.49
CA LEU A 107 8.94 -17.55 -0.48
C LEU A 107 9.58 -17.63 0.90
N GLN A 108 10.89 -17.45 1.01
CA GLN A 108 11.59 -17.49 2.29
C GLN A 108 11.31 -16.18 3.08
N PRO A 109 11.20 -16.27 4.41
CA PRO A 109 11.14 -15.06 5.23
C PRO A 109 12.45 -14.28 5.11
N ASP A 110 12.35 -12.95 5.20
CA ASP A 110 13.54 -12.12 5.27
C ASP A 110 14.31 -12.40 6.57
N PRO A 111 15.65 -12.29 6.55
CA PRO A 111 16.44 -12.38 7.76
C PRO A 111 15.93 -11.39 8.83
N PRO A 112 15.88 -11.77 10.12
CA PRO A 112 15.38 -10.88 11.18
C PRO A 112 16.16 -9.57 11.32
N ASP A 113 17.44 -9.59 10.96
CA ASP A 113 18.37 -8.45 10.94
C ASP A 113 18.47 -7.78 9.56
N GLY A 114 17.70 -8.27 8.59
CA GLY A 114 17.66 -7.72 7.23
C GLY A 114 17.17 -6.27 7.23
N LYS A 115 17.94 -5.38 6.60
CA LYS A 115 17.51 -3.99 6.38
C LYS A 115 16.34 -3.98 5.41
N ARG A 116 15.24 -3.37 5.82
CA ARG A 116 14.06 -3.16 4.99
C ARG A 116 13.88 -1.68 4.74
N GLY A 117 13.60 -1.32 3.51
CA GLY A 117 13.29 0.04 3.14
C GLY A 117 11.93 0.17 2.49
N GLY A 118 11.45 1.40 2.34
CA GLY A 118 10.21 1.72 1.66
C GLY A 118 10.36 1.77 0.14
N ASN A 119 11.60 1.90 -0.36
CA ASN A 119 11.90 2.11 -1.78
C ASN A 119 10.97 3.16 -2.44
N CYS A 120 10.77 4.29 -1.75
CA CYS A 120 9.78 5.29 -2.15
C CYS A 120 10.11 5.90 -3.53
N TYR A 121 11.39 6.00 -3.86
CA TYR A 121 11.87 6.48 -5.16
C TYR A 121 11.47 5.57 -6.33
N ALA A 122 11.15 4.31 -6.09
CA ALA A 122 10.64 3.43 -7.14
C ALA A 122 9.29 3.90 -7.71
N CYS A 123 8.54 4.69 -6.93
CA CYS A 123 7.20 5.15 -7.30
C CYS A 123 7.06 6.68 -7.31
N HIS A 124 7.87 7.42 -6.54
CA HIS A 124 7.72 8.86 -6.33
C HIS A 124 9.01 9.61 -6.62
N ALA A 125 8.93 10.77 -7.25
CA ALA A 125 9.97 11.79 -7.16
C ALA A 125 9.91 12.44 -5.77
N LEU A 126 11.04 12.57 -5.08
CA LEU A 126 11.15 13.09 -3.71
C LEU A 126 12.12 14.28 -3.66
N ALA A 127 13.43 14.06 -3.48
CA ALA A 127 14.40 15.12 -3.56
C ALA A 127 14.60 15.60 -5.01
N ALA A 128 14.70 16.91 -5.23
CA ALA A 128 14.91 17.46 -6.56
C ALA A 128 16.28 17.11 -7.18
N THR A 129 17.22 16.69 -6.35
CA THR A 129 18.57 16.23 -6.76
C THR A 129 18.60 14.77 -7.21
N GLU A 130 17.55 14.01 -6.96
CA GLU A 130 17.47 12.61 -7.39
C GLU A 130 17.12 12.53 -8.88
N ILE A 131 18.02 11.92 -9.64
CA ILE A 131 17.90 11.82 -11.10
C ILE A 131 17.08 10.62 -11.59
N ALA A 132 16.81 9.67 -10.72
CA ALA A 132 16.07 8.44 -11.04
C ALA A 132 14.92 8.23 -10.07
N ALA A 133 13.71 8.52 -10.51
CA ALA A 133 12.49 8.31 -9.72
C ALA A 133 11.37 7.74 -10.58
N GLY A 134 10.56 6.87 -9.98
CA GLY A 134 9.35 6.33 -10.62
C GLY A 134 8.23 7.36 -10.69
N THR A 135 7.29 7.10 -11.59
CA THR A 135 6.12 7.97 -11.86
C THR A 135 4.78 7.28 -11.57
N LEU A 136 4.80 6.12 -10.89
CA LEU A 136 3.58 5.42 -10.49
C LEU A 136 2.77 6.19 -9.45
N GLY A 137 3.46 6.87 -8.54
CA GLY A 137 2.87 7.78 -7.58
C GLY A 137 3.07 9.24 -7.98
N PRO A 138 2.33 10.19 -7.38
CA PRO A 138 2.55 11.60 -7.61
C PRO A 138 3.94 12.04 -7.11
N SER A 139 4.48 13.11 -7.69
CA SER A 139 5.68 13.74 -7.13
C SER A 139 5.39 14.23 -5.71
N LEU A 140 6.34 13.98 -4.81
CA LEU A 140 6.33 14.45 -3.43
C LEU A 140 7.39 15.53 -3.19
N THR A 141 8.08 15.97 -4.25
CA THR A 141 9.07 17.06 -4.17
C THR A 141 8.41 18.33 -3.60
N GLY A 142 9.04 18.91 -2.58
CA GLY A 142 8.51 20.06 -1.88
C GLY A 142 7.26 19.78 -1.02
N TYR A 143 7.01 18.52 -0.65
CA TYR A 143 5.77 18.12 0.00
C TYR A 143 5.48 18.90 1.29
N GLY A 144 6.48 19.07 2.16
CA GLY A 144 6.33 19.85 3.39
C GLY A 144 6.07 21.33 3.13
N LYS A 145 6.75 21.93 2.13
CA LYS A 145 6.50 23.32 1.70
C LYS A 145 5.07 23.53 1.18
N LEU A 146 4.56 22.54 0.44
CA LEU A 146 3.24 22.62 -0.20
C LEU A 146 2.08 22.30 0.75
N ARG A 147 2.29 21.42 1.72
CA ARG A 147 1.22 20.88 2.58
C ARG A 147 1.27 21.39 4.01
N GLY A 148 2.42 21.94 4.43
CA GLY A 148 2.65 22.30 5.82
C GLY A 148 2.83 21.08 6.73
N ASN A 149 2.91 21.36 8.03
CA ASN A 149 3.20 20.36 9.06
C ASN A 149 2.21 20.44 10.24
N SER A 150 0.94 20.74 9.99
CA SER A 150 -0.07 20.71 11.04
C SER A 150 -0.22 19.29 11.63
N ALA A 151 -0.72 19.18 12.84
CA ALA A 151 -0.93 17.88 13.51
C ALA A 151 -1.83 16.96 12.68
N GLU A 152 -2.84 17.51 12.01
CA GLU A 152 -3.76 16.80 11.14
C GLU A 152 -3.03 16.27 9.88
N MET A 153 -2.14 17.08 9.30
CA MET A 153 -1.36 16.69 8.14
C MET A 153 -0.36 15.58 8.49
N ILE A 154 0.36 15.73 9.60
CA ILE A 154 1.29 14.70 10.10
C ILE A 154 0.54 13.39 10.32
N LYS A 155 -0.62 13.44 11.00
CA LYS A 155 -1.45 12.25 11.26
C LYS A 155 -1.94 11.62 9.96
N ALA A 156 -2.50 12.38 9.05
CA ALA A 156 -3.03 11.88 7.78
C ALA A 156 -1.92 11.25 6.90
N LEU A 157 -0.73 11.84 6.89
CA LEU A 157 0.42 11.31 6.16
C LEU A 157 0.93 10.01 6.79
N TYR A 158 1.04 9.96 8.13
CA TYR A 158 1.40 8.76 8.87
C TYR A 158 0.43 7.61 8.54
N GLU A 159 -0.88 7.86 8.66
CA GLU A 159 -1.92 6.87 8.38
C GLU A 159 -1.86 6.36 6.94
N LYS A 160 -1.60 7.26 5.98
CA LYS A 160 -1.44 6.90 4.57
C LYS A 160 -0.23 5.99 4.34
N ILE A 161 0.92 6.25 4.95
CA ILE A 161 2.10 5.40 4.80
C ILE A 161 1.88 4.07 5.53
N TYR A 162 1.25 4.10 6.71
CA TYR A 162 0.95 2.89 7.46
C TYR A 162 0.03 1.96 6.67
N ASN A 163 -1.08 2.50 6.16
CA ASN A 163 -2.04 1.77 5.32
C ASN A 163 -2.71 2.72 4.32
N ALA A 164 -2.24 2.71 3.09
CA ALA A 164 -2.73 3.61 2.05
C ALA A 164 -4.24 3.49 1.77
N GLN A 165 -4.84 2.34 2.08
CA GLN A 165 -6.27 2.09 1.96
C GLN A 165 -7.09 2.98 2.93
N ALA A 166 -6.49 3.46 4.02
CA ALA A 166 -7.12 4.41 4.95
C ALA A 166 -7.41 5.79 4.30
N SER A 167 -6.67 6.14 3.26
CA SER A 167 -6.89 7.37 2.48
C SER A 167 -7.65 7.09 1.19
N PHE A 168 -7.21 6.09 0.44
CA PHE A 168 -7.77 5.72 -0.86
C PHE A 168 -7.99 4.21 -0.92
N PRO A 169 -9.23 3.73 -0.76
CA PRO A 169 -9.56 2.33 -0.94
C PRO A 169 -9.06 1.80 -2.28
N CYS A 170 -8.49 0.62 -2.27
CA CYS A 170 -7.85 -0.01 -3.42
C CYS A 170 -6.61 0.73 -3.98
N SER A 171 -5.97 1.57 -3.18
CA SER A 171 -4.67 2.15 -3.52
C SER A 171 -3.63 1.06 -3.80
N LEU A 172 -2.80 1.27 -4.84
CA LEU A 172 -1.68 0.40 -5.18
C LEU A 172 -0.42 0.70 -4.34
N MET A 173 -0.41 1.79 -3.57
CA MET A 173 0.68 2.08 -2.64
C MET A 173 0.76 0.96 -1.58
N PRO A 174 1.94 0.41 -1.28
CA PRO A 174 2.10 -0.63 -0.28
C PRO A 174 1.56 -0.21 1.10
N ARG A 175 1.02 -1.17 1.84
CA ARG A 175 0.50 -0.99 3.21
C ARG A 175 1.61 -1.30 4.21
N PHE A 176 2.61 -0.43 4.28
CA PHE A 176 3.88 -0.70 4.95
C PHE A 176 3.74 -1.14 6.42
N GLY A 177 2.95 -0.42 7.20
CA GLY A 177 2.72 -0.76 8.61
C GLY A 177 1.76 -1.92 8.79
N HIS A 178 0.68 -1.96 8.01
CA HIS A 178 -0.32 -3.03 8.07
C HIS A 178 0.29 -4.41 7.80
N ASN A 179 1.22 -4.49 6.86
CA ASN A 179 1.91 -5.72 6.50
C ASN A 179 3.12 -6.03 7.41
N GLY A 180 3.38 -5.20 8.43
CA GLY A 180 4.56 -5.34 9.31
C GLY A 180 5.89 -5.13 8.57
N TRP A 181 5.86 -4.45 7.43
CA TRP A 181 7.05 -4.19 6.62
C TRP A 181 7.93 -3.10 7.23
N LEU A 182 7.32 -1.99 7.65
CA LEU A 182 7.95 -0.93 8.43
C LEU A 182 7.31 -0.87 9.82
N THR A 183 8.12 -0.58 10.82
CA THR A 183 7.62 -0.33 12.18
C THR A 183 6.91 1.02 12.27
N PRO A 184 6.07 1.24 13.30
CA PRO A 184 5.47 2.54 13.55
C PRO A 184 6.48 3.68 13.65
N GLU A 185 7.63 3.45 14.28
CA GLU A 185 8.73 4.41 14.41
C GLU A 185 9.36 4.74 13.06
N GLN A 186 9.64 3.73 12.24
CA GLN A 186 10.17 3.92 10.88
C GLN A 186 9.20 4.70 9.97
N ILE A 187 7.90 4.50 10.16
CA ILE A 187 6.89 5.29 9.44
C ILE A 187 6.92 6.76 9.89
N ALA A 188 7.10 7.02 11.19
CA ALA A 188 7.28 8.39 11.69
C ALA A 188 8.54 9.06 11.11
N ASP A 189 9.63 8.31 10.90
CA ASP A 189 10.84 8.79 10.23
C ASP A 189 10.56 9.14 8.77
N ALA A 190 9.81 8.30 8.05
CA ALA A 190 9.39 8.59 6.68
C ALA A 190 8.48 9.84 6.59
N VAL A 191 7.60 10.05 7.57
CA VAL A 191 6.80 11.28 7.68
C VAL A 191 7.70 12.50 7.87
N ALA A 192 8.71 12.41 8.75
CA ALA A 192 9.68 13.49 8.94
C ALA A 192 10.45 13.77 7.65
N PHE A 193 10.89 12.76 6.91
CA PHE A 193 11.55 12.94 5.62
C PHE A 193 10.73 13.75 4.62
N LEU A 194 9.41 13.59 4.62
CA LEU A 194 8.53 14.33 3.72
C LEU A 194 8.19 15.74 4.21
N LEU A 195 8.19 15.99 5.52
CA LEU A 195 7.67 17.26 6.08
C LEU A 195 8.73 18.19 6.66
N ASP A 196 9.90 17.66 7.06
CA ASP A 196 10.95 18.48 7.71
C ASP A 196 11.52 19.50 6.71
N PRO A 197 11.61 20.80 7.10
CA PRO A 197 12.19 21.84 6.25
C PRO A 197 13.64 21.58 5.85
N GLU A 198 14.40 20.87 6.69
CA GLU A 198 15.80 20.54 6.42
C GLU A 198 15.97 19.30 5.54
N SER A 199 14.90 18.54 5.33
CA SER A 199 14.93 17.38 4.44
C SER A 199 15.18 17.78 2.99
N PRO A 200 15.97 17.00 2.22
CA PRO A 200 16.20 17.25 0.80
C PRO A 200 14.92 17.26 -0.06
N VAL A 201 13.84 16.66 0.42
CA VAL A 201 12.51 16.75 -0.23
C VAL A 201 12.02 18.19 -0.30
N ASN A 202 12.41 19.02 0.66
CA ASN A 202 11.95 20.41 0.85
C ASN A 202 13.04 21.47 0.56
N LYS A 203 14.10 21.13 -0.13
CA LYS A 203 15.16 22.09 -0.53
C LYS A 203 14.87 22.78 -1.86
#